data_de9ff6b25712b7859f8b2aa44d22b293
#
_entry.id   de9ff6b25712b7859f8b2aa44d22b293
#
_cell.length_a   1.000
_cell.length_b   1.000
_cell.length_c   1.000
_cell.angle_alpha   90.00
_cell.angle_beta   90.00
_cell.angle_gamma   90.00
#
_symmetry.space_group_name_H-M   'P 1'
#
loop_
_entity.id
_entity.type
_entity.pdbx_description
1 polymer ?
#
loop_
_entity_poly.entity_id
_entity_poly.type
_entity_poly.pdbx_seq_one_letter_code
_entity_poly.pdbx_strand_id
1 'polypeptide(L)'
;MTDQLEFLMATSNASRYLFLFLIGLAVGALGAVMAMRAIDARQDHFPKALMQVQAWHMGQLKGNMEQNRCAATDTLPHLQALRLTASDLEPAFPDLSDDARFKKHASDMRATLDGALANPPLNCAGVGTTLAAIGENCKSCHQDFNN
;
A
#
# COMPACT_ATOMS: atom_id res chain seq x y z
N MET A 1 -58.73 -34.31 9.84
CA MET A 1 -58.34 -34.28 8.40
C MET A 1 -58.05 -32.86 7.91
N THR A 2 -58.49 -31.83 8.62
CA THR A 2 -58.25 -30.41 8.36
C THR A 2 -56.84 -29.93 8.77
N ASP A 3 -56.32 -30.46 9.90
CA ASP A 3 -55.00 -30.07 10.45
C ASP A 3 -53.79 -30.40 9.55
N GLN A 4 -53.87 -31.50 8.80
CA GLN A 4 -52.80 -31.92 7.88
C GLN A 4 -52.72 -31.02 6.65
N LEU A 5 -53.81 -30.45 6.19
CA LEU A 5 -53.89 -29.55 5.05
C LEU A 5 -53.35 -28.15 5.41
N GLU A 6 -53.60 -27.65 6.62
CA GLU A 6 -53.05 -26.37 7.08
C GLU A 6 -51.53 -26.43 7.25
N PHE A 7 -50.98 -27.53 7.77
CA PHE A 7 -49.55 -27.75 7.92
C PHE A 7 -48.83 -27.79 6.56
N LEU A 8 -49.43 -28.43 5.55
CA LEU A 8 -48.86 -28.48 4.19
C LEU A 8 -48.89 -27.12 3.47
N MET A 9 -49.93 -26.30 3.70
CA MET A 9 -50.02 -24.96 3.14
C MET A 9 -49.08 -23.98 3.83
N ALA A 10 -48.89 -24.10 5.15
CA ALA A 10 -47.91 -23.27 5.90
C ALA A 10 -46.47 -23.53 5.47
N THR A 11 -46.09 -24.79 5.23
CA THR A 11 -44.73 -25.12 4.70
C THR A 11 -44.49 -24.60 3.29
N SER A 12 -45.53 -24.55 2.41
CA SER A 12 -45.42 -23.97 1.06
C SER A 12 -45.14 -22.47 1.08
N ASN A 13 -45.76 -21.71 1.98
CA ASN A 13 -45.53 -20.28 2.08
C ASN A 13 -44.14 -19.98 2.72
N ALA A 14 -43.73 -20.72 3.75
CA ALA A 14 -42.39 -20.55 4.32
C ALA A 14 -41.26 -20.81 3.31
N SER A 15 -41.40 -21.84 2.47
CA SER A 15 -40.47 -22.13 1.38
C SER A 15 -40.36 -21.00 0.35
N ARG A 16 -41.50 -20.38 0.00
CA ARG A 16 -41.52 -19.23 -0.91
C ARG A 16 -40.80 -17.99 -0.32
N TYR A 17 -41.07 -17.69 0.94
CA TYR A 17 -40.39 -16.56 1.62
C TYR A 17 -38.88 -16.82 1.79
N LEU A 18 -38.50 -18.06 2.12
CA LEU A 18 -37.10 -18.44 2.19
C LEU A 18 -36.39 -18.28 0.83
N PHE A 19 -37.05 -18.71 -0.24
CA PHE A 19 -36.51 -18.58 -1.61
C PHE A 19 -36.34 -17.11 -2.01
N LEU A 20 -37.36 -16.28 -1.78
CA LEU A 20 -37.29 -14.84 -2.04
C LEU A 20 -36.21 -14.15 -1.18
N PHE A 21 -36.05 -14.56 0.08
CA PHE A 21 -35.02 -14.05 0.97
C PHE A 21 -33.61 -14.41 0.43
N LEU A 22 -33.41 -15.66 0.00
CA LEU A 22 -32.12 -16.10 -0.56
C LEU A 22 -31.78 -15.37 -1.87
N ILE A 23 -32.80 -15.17 -2.73
CA ILE A 23 -32.59 -14.36 -3.97
C ILE A 23 -32.22 -12.91 -3.59
N GLY A 24 -32.96 -12.30 -2.66
CA GLY A 24 -32.67 -10.93 -2.21
C GLY A 24 -31.28 -10.81 -1.61
N LEU A 25 -30.85 -11.81 -0.82
CA LEU A 25 -29.52 -11.87 -0.27
C LEU A 25 -28.44 -11.99 -1.35
N ALA A 26 -28.63 -12.85 -2.35
CA ALA A 26 -27.70 -13.03 -3.45
C ALA A 26 -27.57 -11.75 -4.32
N VAL A 27 -28.70 -11.14 -4.67
CA VAL A 27 -28.73 -9.89 -5.45
C VAL A 27 -28.11 -8.74 -4.65
N GLY A 28 -28.42 -8.64 -3.35
CA GLY A 28 -27.84 -7.64 -2.46
C GLY A 28 -26.33 -7.78 -2.29
N ALA A 29 -25.86 -9.02 -2.10
CA ALA A 29 -24.42 -9.31 -2.02
C ALA A 29 -23.69 -8.96 -3.33
N LEU A 30 -24.26 -9.35 -4.47
CA LEU A 30 -23.70 -9.02 -5.78
C LEU A 30 -23.64 -7.49 -6.00
N GLY A 31 -24.73 -6.79 -5.69
CA GLY A 31 -24.81 -5.34 -5.78
C GLY A 31 -23.79 -4.64 -4.87
N ALA A 32 -23.61 -5.12 -3.64
CA ALA A 32 -22.61 -4.59 -2.71
C ALA A 32 -21.17 -4.78 -3.24
N VAL A 33 -20.85 -5.96 -3.78
CA VAL A 33 -19.54 -6.23 -4.39
C VAL A 33 -19.29 -5.32 -5.61
N MET A 34 -20.30 -5.14 -6.47
CA MET A 34 -20.18 -4.26 -7.63
C MET A 34 -20.00 -2.79 -7.22
N ALA A 35 -20.74 -2.33 -6.21
CA ALA A 35 -20.58 -0.97 -5.68
C ALA A 35 -19.19 -0.74 -5.08
N MET A 36 -18.70 -1.68 -4.27
CA MET A 36 -17.33 -1.61 -3.71
C MET A 36 -16.28 -1.56 -4.83
N ARG A 37 -16.37 -2.42 -5.85
CA ARG A 37 -15.46 -2.40 -6.99
C ARG A 37 -15.51 -1.09 -7.78
N ALA A 38 -16.70 -0.51 -7.94
CA ALA A 38 -16.85 0.76 -8.63
C ALA A 38 -16.26 1.94 -7.84
N ILE A 39 -16.32 1.91 -6.52
CA ILE A 39 -15.66 2.89 -5.63
C ILE A 39 -14.15 2.70 -5.70
N ASP A 40 -13.69 1.47 -5.57
CA ASP A 40 -12.25 1.12 -5.60
C ASP A 40 -11.60 1.51 -6.93
N ALA A 41 -12.29 1.27 -8.06
CA ALA A 41 -11.81 1.64 -9.39
C ALA A 41 -11.69 3.15 -9.65
N ARG A 42 -12.27 3.99 -8.77
CA ARG A 42 -12.16 5.46 -8.83
C ARG A 42 -11.02 5.99 -7.97
N GLN A 43 -10.43 5.15 -7.13
CA GLN A 43 -9.30 5.54 -6.28
C GLN A 43 -7.99 5.33 -7.04
N ASP A 44 -7.15 6.35 -7.03
CA ASP A 44 -5.77 6.17 -7.48
C ASP A 44 -4.98 5.45 -6.38
N HIS A 45 -4.67 4.18 -6.63
CA HIS A 45 -3.92 3.34 -5.70
C HIS A 45 -2.40 3.51 -5.83
N PHE A 46 -1.93 4.21 -6.86
CA PHE A 46 -0.51 4.33 -7.16
C PHE A 46 0.29 5.02 -6.03
N PRO A 47 -0.15 6.15 -5.46
CA PRO A 47 0.56 6.78 -4.35
C PRO A 47 0.74 5.86 -3.16
N LYS A 48 -0.32 5.16 -2.77
CA LYS A 48 -0.30 4.22 -1.64
C LYS A 48 0.61 3.02 -1.92
N ALA A 49 0.52 2.44 -3.11
CA ALA A 49 1.36 1.32 -3.51
C ALA A 49 2.84 1.72 -3.53
N LEU A 50 3.16 2.91 -4.05
CA LEU A 50 4.52 3.45 -4.07
C LEU A 50 5.10 3.56 -2.64
N MET A 51 4.34 4.17 -1.71
CA MET A 51 4.76 4.28 -0.31
C MET A 51 4.94 2.91 0.36
N GLN A 52 4.08 1.94 0.05
CA GLN A 52 4.21 0.58 0.58
C GLN A 52 5.46 -0.13 0.07
N VAL A 53 5.79 0.03 -1.22
CA VAL A 53 7.02 -0.54 -1.81
C VAL A 53 8.26 0.08 -1.17
N GLN A 54 8.30 1.40 -1.00
CA GLN A 54 9.41 2.07 -0.33
C GLN A 54 9.56 1.60 1.13
N ALA A 55 8.45 1.54 1.88
CA ALA A 55 8.46 1.04 3.25
C ALA A 55 8.93 -0.41 3.34
N TRP A 56 8.56 -1.26 2.39
CA TRP A 56 9.02 -2.65 2.33
C TRP A 56 10.54 -2.73 2.13
N HIS A 57 11.12 -1.97 1.19
CA HIS A 57 12.56 -1.95 0.97
C HIS A 57 13.34 -1.40 2.17
N MET A 58 12.82 -0.36 2.84
CA MET A 58 13.38 0.13 4.11
C MET A 58 13.35 -0.96 5.19
N GLY A 59 12.26 -1.70 5.29
CA GLY A 59 12.12 -2.85 6.21
C GLY A 59 13.14 -3.96 5.92
N GLN A 60 13.39 -4.26 4.63
CA GLN A 60 14.40 -5.26 4.24
C GLN A 60 15.82 -4.82 4.64
N LEU A 61 16.19 -3.56 4.38
CA LEU A 61 17.49 -3.03 4.80
C LEU A 61 17.66 -3.07 6.31
N LYS A 62 16.62 -2.73 7.07
CA LYS A 62 16.62 -2.84 8.53
C LYS A 62 16.78 -4.30 8.99
N GLY A 63 16.02 -5.23 8.41
CA GLY A 63 16.12 -6.65 8.71
C GLY A 63 17.49 -7.24 8.37
N ASN A 64 18.10 -6.82 7.25
CA ASN A 64 19.46 -7.21 6.89
C ASN A 64 20.47 -6.73 7.92
N MET A 65 20.34 -5.47 8.38
CA MET A 65 21.21 -4.92 9.43
C MET A 65 21.07 -5.71 10.75
N GLU A 66 19.85 -6.01 11.18
CA GLU A 66 19.59 -6.77 12.42
C GLU A 66 20.13 -8.20 12.35
N GLN A 67 20.22 -8.78 11.15
CA GLN A 67 20.77 -10.11 10.90
C GLN A 67 22.27 -10.11 10.56
N ASN A 68 22.95 -8.96 10.67
CA ASN A 68 24.36 -8.76 10.27
C ASN A 68 24.64 -9.09 8.79
N ARG A 69 23.64 -8.99 7.91
CA ARG A 69 23.74 -9.17 6.45
C ARG A 69 23.86 -7.81 5.77
N CYS A 70 25.02 -7.19 5.86
CA CYS A 70 25.26 -5.84 5.35
C CYS A 70 26.25 -5.81 4.17
N ALA A 71 26.44 -6.93 3.50
CA ALA A 71 27.22 -6.97 2.27
C ALA A 71 26.50 -6.19 1.14
N ALA A 72 27.26 -5.68 0.19
CA ALA A 72 26.69 -4.95 -0.95
C ALA A 72 25.64 -5.77 -1.72
N THR A 73 25.83 -7.09 -1.82
CA THR A 73 24.86 -8.02 -2.43
C THR A 73 23.51 -8.04 -1.72
N ASP A 74 23.48 -7.79 -0.40
CA ASP A 74 22.25 -7.79 0.38
C ASP A 74 21.57 -6.39 0.40
N THR A 75 22.35 -5.33 0.25
CA THR A 75 21.85 -3.96 0.46
C THR A 75 21.59 -3.19 -0.83
N LEU A 76 22.46 -3.34 -1.85
CA LEU A 76 22.35 -2.61 -3.11
C LEU A 76 21.01 -2.81 -3.84
N PRO A 77 20.44 -4.02 -3.95
CA PRO A 77 19.15 -4.18 -4.63
C PRO A 77 18.03 -3.35 -4.02
N HIS A 78 18.04 -3.21 -2.68
CA HIS A 78 17.04 -2.41 -1.97
C HIS A 78 17.29 -0.91 -2.13
N LEU A 79 18.54 -0.46 -2.09
CA LEU A 79 18.88 0.95 -2.34
C LEU A 79 18.53 1.36 -3.80
N GLN A 80 18.81 0.49 -4.77
CA GLN A 80 18.45 0.72 -6.17
C GLN A 80 16.92 0.80 -6.36
N ALA A 81 16.16 -0.09 -5.74
CA ALA A 81 14.71 -0.06 -5.80
C ALA A 81 14.13 1.20 -5.14
N LEU A 82 14.67 1.62 -3.99
CA LEU A 82 14.29 2.89 -3.35
C LEU A 82 14.60 4.08 -4.25
N ARG A 83 15.78 4.09 -4.91
CA ARG A 83 16.14 5.18 -5.84
C ARG A 83 15.22 5.22 -7.06
N LEU A 84 14.91 4.05 -7.63
CA LEU A 84 13.99 3.95 -8.76
C LEU A 84 12.61 4.49 -8.39
N THR A 85 12.05 4.00 -7.30
CA THR A 85 10.71 4.43 -6.83
C THR A 85 10.68 5.88 -6.34
N ALA A 86 11.80 6.46 -5.90
CA ALA A 86 11.88 7.89 -5.60
C ALA A 86 11.73 8.78 -6.85
N SER A 87 11.91 8.25 -8.05
CA SER A 87 11.65 8.95 -9.31
C SER A 87 10.16 9.01 -9.66
N ASP A 88 9.35 8.16 -9.03
CA ASP A 88 7.91 8.09 -9.26
C ASP A 88 7.12 8.98 -8.28
N LEU A 89 7.79 9.72 -7.38
CA LEU A 89 7.11 10.55 -6.38
C LEU A 89 6.25 11.64 -7.03
N GLU A 90 6.78 12.43 -7.95
CA GLU A 90 6.01 13.48 -8.61
C GLU A 90 4.88 12.89 -9.50
N PRO A 91 5.10 11.85 -10.32
CA PRO A 91 4.03 11.19 -11.05
C PRO A 91 2.95 10.57 -10.17
N ALA A 92 3.30 10.05 -8.98
CA ALA A 92 2.36 9.43 -8.07
C ALA A 92 1.46 10.43 -7.34
N PHE A 93 1.91 11.68 -7.20
CA PHE A 93 1.18 12.75 -6.52
C PHE A 93 0.98 13.97 -7.44
N PRO A 94 0.16 13.84 -8.49
CA PRO A 94 0.00 14.89 -9.49
C PRO A 94 -0.50 16.21 -8.88
N ASP A 95 -1.34 16.15 -7.85
CA ASP A 95 -1.87 17.34 -7.15
C ASP A 95 -0.79 18.10 -6.36
N LEU A 96 0.33 17.46 -6.03
CA LEU A 96 1.48 18.05 -5.34
C LEU A 96 2.64 18.33 -6.30
N SER A 97 2.55 17.91 -7.55
CA SER A 97 3.64 17.98 -8.52
C SER A 97 4.14 19.41 -8.79
N ASP A 98 3.32 20.43 -8.55
CA ASP A 98 3.67 21.84 -8.68
C ASP A 98 4.09 22.52 -7.38
N ASP A 99 3.93 21.87 -6.23
CA ASP A 99 4.39 22.41 -4.95
C ASP A 99 5.93 22.35 -4.85
N ALA A 100 6.56 23.50 -4.65
CA ALA A 100 8.02 23.61 -4.59
C ALA A 100 8.64 22.84 -3.40
N ARG A 101 7.92 22.72 -2.27
CA ARG A 101 8.38 21.96 -1.10
C ARG A 101 8.34 20.47 -1.39
N PHE A 102 7.27 19.99 -2.06
CA PHE A 102 7.16 18.60 -2.47
C PHE A 102 8.28 18.21 -3.44
N LYS A 103 8.52 19.02 -4.47
CA LYS A 103 9.66 18.85 -5.39
C LYS A 103 11.01 18.81 -4.67
N LYS A 104 11.18 19.66 -3.66
CA LYS A 104 12.39 19.68 -2.85
C LYS A 104 12.57 18.37 -2.08
N HIS A 105 11.54 17.89 -1.38
CA HIS A 105 11.60 16.61 -0.64
C HIS A 105 11.88 15.42 -1.57
N ALA A 106 11.25 15.37 -2.74
CA ALA A 106 11.50 14.33 -3.74
C ALA A 106 12.95 14.39 -4.26
N SER A 107 13.47 15.59 -4.49
CA SER A 107 14.86 15.82 -4.91
C SER A 107 15.86 15.44 -3.82
N ASP A 108 15.61 15.80 -2.56
CA ASP A 108 16.48 15.47 -1.41
C ASP A 108 16.55 13.95 -1.20
N MET A 109 15.40 13.25 -1.35
CA MET A 109 15.35 11.79 -1.28
C MET A 109 16.21 11.15 -2.38
N ARG A 110 16.06 11.59 -3.63
CA ARG A 110 16.89 11.09 -4.74
C ARG A 110 18.38 11.37 -4.53
N ALA A 111 18.74 12.56 -4.06
CA ALA A 111 20.13 12.92 -3.80
C ALA A 111 20.75 12.05 -2.68
N THR A 112 20.00 11.77 -1.62
CA THR A 112 20.43 10.88 -0.53
C THR A 112 20.69 9.46 -1.05
N LEU A 113 19.77 8.94 -1.87
CA LEU A 113 19.89 7.60 -2.47
C LEU A 113 21.00 7.52 -3.51
N ASP A 114 21.19 8.56 -4.34
CA ASP A 114 22.29 8.65 -5.30
C ASP A 114 23.65 8.67 -4.55
N GLY A 115 23.75 9.38 -3.44
CA GLY A 115 24.94 9.37 -2.58
C GLY A 115 25.24 7.99 -2.01
N ALA A 116 24.21 7.28 -1.53
CA ALA A 116 24.34 5.92 -1.02
C ALA A 116 24.70 4.89 -2.09
N LEU A 117 24.25 5.08 -3.34
CA LEU A 117 24.60 4.21 -4.47
C LEU A 117 26.00 4.51 -5.01
N ALA A 118 26.43 5.77 -5.00
CA ALA A 118 27.78 6.15 -5.42
C ALA A 118 28.84 5.67 -4.41
N ASN A 119 28.51 5.64 -3.11
CA ASN A 119 29.36 5.16 -2.02
C ASN A 119 28.61 4.16 -1.16
N PRO A 120 28.47 2.91 -1.61
CA PRO A 120 27.68 1.92 -0.92
C PRO A 120 28.20 1.63 0.49
N PRO A 121 27.31 1.45 1.48
CA PRO A 121 27.71 1.11 2.83
C PRO A 121 28.41 -0.26 2.83
N LEU A 122 29.58 -0.33 3.49
CA LEU A 122 30.43 -1.52 3.51
C LEU A 122 30.21 -2.40 4.74
N ASN A 123 29.42 -1.93 5.71
CA ASN A 123 29.17 -2.63 6.97
C ASN A 123 27.81 -2.18 7.56
N CYS A 124 27.37 -2.86 8.63
CA CYS A 124 26.06 -2.57 9.25
C CYS A 124 25.98 -1.18 9.89
N ALA A 125 27.07 -0.61 10.37
CA ALA A 125 27.05 0.75 10.87
C ALA A 125 26.78 1.77 9.74
N GLY A 126 27.41 1.56 8.57
CA GLY A 126 27.14 2.36 7.37
C GLY A 126 25.72 2.19 6.85
N VAL A 127 25.18 0.96 6.86
CA VAL A 127 23.76 0.71 6.52
C VAL A 127 22.83 1.44 7.47
N GLY A 128 23.10 1.42 8.78
CA GLY A 128 22.34 2.16 9.78
C GLY A 128 22.35 3.67 9.54
N THR A 129 23.50 4.24 9.20
CA THR A 129 23.63 5.67 8.85
C THR A 129 22.81 6.01 7.60
N THR A 130 22.89 5.17 6.58
CA THR A 130 22.11 5.34 5.34
C THR A 130 20.60 5.27 5.60
N LEU A 131 20.15 4.27 6.38
CA LEU A 131 18.75 4.13 6.79
C LEU A 131 18.24 5.35 7.55
N ALA A 132 19.06 5.89 8.46
CA ALA A 132 18.70 7.10 9.21
C ALA A 132 18.53 8.32 8.28
N ALA A 133 19.44 8.51 7.32
CA ALA A 133 19.36 9.61 6.37
C ALA A 133 18.12 9.50 5.44
N ILE A 134 17.82 8.31 4.92
CA ILE A 134 16.61 8.07 4.11
C ILE A 134 15.37 8.27 4.98
N GLY A 135 15.36 7.75 6.21
CA GLY A 135 14.24 7.88 7.15
C GLY A 135 13.92 9.32 7.51
N GLU A 136 14.94 10.18 7.63
CA GLU A 136 14.73 11.62 7.88
C GLU A 136 14.10 12.33 6.69
N ASN A 137 14.48 11.99 5.45
CA ASN A 137 13.78 12.49 4.24
C ASN A 137 12.31 12.06 4.21
N CYS A 138 12.02 10.78 4.51
CA CYS A 138 10.63 10.30 4.62
C CYS A 138 9.85 11.09 5.67
N LYS A 139 10.41 11.26 6.85
CA LYS A 139 9.78 11.96 7.97
C LYS A 139 9.51 13.43 7.64
N SER A 140 10.50 14.14 7.09
CA SER A 140 10.38 15.55 6.74
C SER A 140 9.27 15.78 5.70
N CYS A 141 9.20 14.94 4.65
CA CYS A 141 8.13 15.01 3.66
C CYS A 141 6.75 14.74 4.29
N HIS A 142 6.64 13.69 5.12
CA HIS A 142 5.38 13.35 5.77
C HIS A 142 4.92 14.39 6.80
N GLN A 143 5.82 15.14 7.42
CA GLN A 143 5.46 16.26 8.29
C GLN A 143 4.75 17.39 7.53
N ASP A 144 5.14 17.62 6.29
CA ASP A 144 4.57 18.68 5.45
C ASP A 144 3.28 18.25 4.72
N PHE A 145 3.14 16.96 4.36
CA PHE A 145 2.13 16.48 3.41
C PHE A 145 1.25 15.32 3.92
N ASN A 146 1.42 14.85 5.14
CA ASN A 146 0.60 13.77 5.70
C ASN A 146 -0.34 14.33 6.79
N ASN A 147 -1.36 15.08 6.36
CA ASN A 147 -2.46 15.54 7.21
C ASN A 147 -3.72 14.73 6.94
#